data_cef22ae257377b2adbc64145a3a7fc23
#
_entry.id   cef22ae257377b2adbc64145a3a7fc23
#
_cell.length_a   1.000
_cell.length_b   1.000
_cell.length_c   1.000
_cell.angle_alpha   90.00
_cell.angle_beta   90.00
_cell.angle_gamma   90.00
#
_symmetry.space_group_name_H-M   'P 1'
#
loop_
_entity.id
_entity.type
_entity.pdbx_description
1 polymer ?
#
loop_
_entity_poly.entity_id
_entity_poly.type
_entity_poly.pdbx_seq_one_letter_code
_entity_poly.pdbx_strand_id
1 'polypeptide(L)'
;MKIKKALVIAALALCVQSASAQYNMPTQTFTYDKPYAVEKIKAPKGKKVKNVILMIGDGMSLMHVYTAWTANRGKLWLENATATGLSKTWATNKLVTDSGSGGTSLATGVKTNYHAVGVDTEGKPVPSLVDVAKELGKDAGIAVTCRLWDATPCDFCCHNIDRDKEEELVGDYPASGVNFVFGGGAEKFANRKDGRDIFNELRAKGYHVSRSLDDFFAYDTNSNIFAVPYDKDTPLPDERGDLLARASMKGIELMNRNKKGFFMMIEGSQLDDYGHFNQLDMLMK
;
A
#
# COMPACT_ATOMS: atom_id res chain seq x y z
N MET A 1 -25.75 2.65 -62.90
CA MET A 1 -26.32 2.89 -61.54
C MET A 1 -26.32 1.64 -60.63
N LYS A 2 -26.53 0.44 -61.17
CA LYS A 2 -26.54 -0.82 -60.34
C LYS A 2 -25.16 -1.23 -59.79
N ILE A 3 -24.07 -1.00 -60.51
CA ILE A 3 -22.69 -1.38 -60.08
C ILE A 3 -22.20 -0.50 -58.91
N LYS A 4 -22.53 0.80 -58.88
CA LYS A 4 -22.14 1.68 -57.76
C LYS A 4 -22.84 1.32 -56.44
N LYS A 5 -24.10 0.83 -56.50
CA LYS A 5 -24.81 0.36 -55.29
C LYS A 5 -24.25 -0.94 -54.74
N ALA A 6 -23.81 -1.85 -55.61
CA ALA A 6 -23.19 -3.12 -55.15
C ALA A 6 -21.83 -2.89 -54.50
N LEU A 7 -21.00 -1.94 -55.00
CA LEU A 7 -19.74 -1.57 -54.40
C LEU A 7 -19.90 -0.89 -53.01
N VAL A 8 -20.90 -0.07 -52.81
CA VAL A 8 -21.19 0.58 -51.53
C VAL A 8 -21.68 -0.45 -50.50
N ILE A 9 -22.50 -1.41 -50.90
CA ILE A 9 -22.98 -2.49 -50.03
C ILE A 9 -21.84 -3.42 -49.64
N ALA A 10 -20.92 -3.75 -50.57
CA ALA A 10 -19.74 -4.56 -50.28
C ALA A 10 -18.75 -3.82 -49.34
N ALA A 11 -18.54 -2.53 -49.49
CA ALA A 11 -17.72 -1.72 -48.61
C ALA A 11 -18.31 -1.61 -47.19
N LEU A 12 -19.64 -1.44 -47.07
CA LEU A 12 -20.32 -1.45 -45.76
C LEU A 12 -20.27 -2.81 -45.10
N ALA A 13 -20.40 -3.92 -45.84
CA ALA A 13 -20.27 -5.27 -45.27
C ALA A 13 -18.84 -5.56 -44.79
N LEU A 14 -17.81 -5.09 -45.45
CA LEU A 14 -16.41 -5.19 -45.02
C LEU A 14 -16.12 -4.34 -43.75
N CYS A 15 -16.73 -3.15 -43.66
CA CYS A 15 -16.60 -2.32 -42.43
C CYS A 15 -17.30 -2.94 -41.22
N VAL A 16 -18.42 -3.63 -41.42
CA VAL A 16 -19.13 -4.34 -40.32
C VAL A 16 -18.36 -5.58 -39.87
N GLN A 17 -17.70 -6.29 -40.80
CA GLN A 17 -16.86 -7.43 -40.46
C GLN A 17 -15.57 -7.03 -39.71
N SER A 18 -14.97 -5.88 -40.03
CA SER A 18 -13.82 -5.39 -39.28
C SER A 18 -14.20 -4.84 -37.89
N ALA A 19 -15.41 -4.32 -37.70
CA ALA A 19 -15.88 -3.90 -36.38
C ALA A 19 -16.25 -5.08 -35.46
N SER A 20 -16.74 -6.21 -36.03
CA SER A 20 -17.04 -7.42 -35.23
C SER A 20 -15.78 -8.22 -34.87
N ALA A 21 -14.71 -8.13 -35.67
CA ALA A 21 -13.43 -8.81 -35.36
C ALA A 21 -12.70 -8.19 -34.16
N GLN A 22 -13.03 -6.95 -33.81
CA GLN A 22 -12.41 -6.27 -32.65
C GLN A 22 -13.03 -6.66 -31.29
N TYR A 23 -14.16 -7.34 -31.28
CA TYR A 23 -14.85 -7.77 -30.06
C TYR A 23 -14.71 -9.24 -29.71
N ASN A 24 -13.98 -10.02 -30.50
CA ASN A 24 -13.66 -11.41 -30.19
C ASN A 24 -12.31 -11.55 -29.45
N MET A 25 -12.05 -10.70 -28.48
CA MET A 25 -11.03 -11.00 -27.49
C MET A 25 -11.55 -12.15 -26.63
N PRO A 26 -10.76 -13.22 -26.45
CA PRO A 26 -11.15 -14.26 -25.51
C PRO A 26 -11.36 -13.59 -24.15
N THR A 27 -12.58 -13.63 -23.67
CA THR A 27 -12.88 -13.24 -22.28
C THR A 27 -12.08 -14.17 -21.40
N GLN A 28 -11.03 -13.66 -20.76
CA GLN A 28 -10.40 -14.39 -19.68
C GLN A 28 -11.45 -14.54 -18.59
N THR A 29 -12.02 -15.73 -18.49
CA THR A 29 -12.87 -16.08 -17.36
C THR A 29 -11.96 -16.34 -16.18
N PHE A 30 -11.91 -15.38 -15.26
CA PHE A 30 -11.26 -15.59 -13.98
C PHE A 30 -12.28 -16.23 -13.02
N THR A 31 -11.97 -17.43 -12.56
CA THR A 31 -12.70 -18.12 -11.48
C THR A 31 -11.81 -18.12 -10.24
N TYR A 32 -12.26 -17.46 -9.19
CA TYR A 32 -11.62 -17.60 -7.88
C TYR A 32 -12.16 -18.85 -7.21
N ASP A 33 -11.30 -19.86 -7.04
CA ASP A 33 -11.71 -21.20 -6.59
C ASP A 33 -12.12 -21.24 -5.11
N LYS A 34 -11.68 -20.27 -4.32
CA LYS A 34 -11.92 -20.22 -2.87
C LYS A 34 -12.46 -18.85 -2.42
N PRO A 35 -13.73 -18.52 -2.77
CA PRO A 35 -14.32 -17.29 -2.30
C PRO A 35 -14.41 -17.32 -0.77
N TYR A 36 -14.01 -16.24 -0.12
CA TYR A 36 -14.13 -16.11 1.33
C TYR A 36 -15.55 -15.68 1.74
N ALA A 37 -15.97 -16.10 2.93
CA ALA A 37 -17.25 -15.67 3.50
C ALA A 37 -17.09 -14.24 4.06
N VAL A 38 -18.09 -13.38 3.80
CA VAL A 38 -18.16 -12.04 4.35
C VAL A 38 -19.26 -11.98 5.40
N GLU A 39 -18.90 -11.64 6.63
CA GLU A 39 -19.84 -11.44 7.72
C GLU A 39 -20.17 -9.95 7.87
N LYS A 40 -21.38 -9.66 8.34
CA LYS A 40 -21.78 -8.29 8.66
C LYS A 40 -21.19 -7.86 9.99
N ILE A 41 -20.32 -6.86 9.96
CA ILE A 41 -19.70 -6.28 11.15
C ILE A 41 -20.59 -5.15 11.69
N LYS A 42 -20.90 -5.19 12.98
CA LYS A 42 -21.57 -4.06 13.64
C LYS A 42 -20.57 -2.94 13.89
N ALA A 43 -20.91 -1.73 13.47
CA ALA A 43 -20.09 -0.56 13.78
C ALA A 43 -19.92 -0.43 15.31
N PRO A 44 -18.73 -0.14 15.81
CA PRO A 44 -18.49 0.04 17.23
C PRO A 44 -19.30 1.24 17.76
N LYS A 45 -20.01 1.03 18.87
CA LYS A 45 -20.72 2.10 19.57
C LYS A 45 -19.79 2.73 20.60
N GLY A 46 -18.90 3.61 20.15
CA GLY A 46 -17.95 4.31 21.01
C GLY A 46 -18.09 5.82 20.88
N LYS A 47 -17.91 6.53 21.99
CA LYS A 47 -17.97 8.00 21.98
C LYS A 47 -16.61 8.65 21.72
N LYS A 48 -15.48 7.90 21.80
CA LYS A 48 -14.12 8.41 21.70
C LYS A 48 -13.23 7.43 20.97
N VAL A 49 -12.73 7.84 19.80
CA VAL A 49 -11.76 7.08 19.01
C VAL A 49 -10.41 7.09 19.72
N LYS A 50 -9.83 5.93 19.92
CA LYS A 50 -8.55 5.75 20.60
C LYS A 50 -7.47 5.26 19.65
N ASN A 51 -7.81 4.32 18.79
CA ASN A 51 -6.94 3.74 17.79
C ASN A 51 -7.43 4.13 16.41
N VAL A 52 -6.51 4.38 15.49
CA VAL A 52 -6.80 4.67 14.08
C VAL A 52 -5.98 3.73 13.23
N ILE A 53 -6.64 3.05 12.31
CA ILE A 53 -5.99 2.21 11.30
C ILE A 53 -6.35 2.78 9.93
N LEU A 54 -5.32 3.13 9.15
CA LEU A 54 -5.43 3.51 7.76
C LEU A 54 -5.01 2.33 6.90
N MET A 55 -5.93 1.82 6.08
CA MET A 55 -5.63 0.75 5.12
C MET A 55 -5.53 1.35 3.73
N ILE A 56 -4.45 1.06 3.02
CA ILE A 56 -4.15 1.56 1.67
C ILE A 56 -4.04 0.35 0.74
N GLY A 57 -4.71 0.41 -0.41
CA GLY A 57 -4.41 -0.42 -1.55
C GLY A 57 -3.71 0.46 -2.57
N ASP A 58 -2.41 0.26 -2.80
CA ASP A 58 -1.67 1.06 -3.76
C ASP A 58 -2.19 0.84 -5.18
N GLY A 59 -2.30 1.91 -5.98
CA GLY A 59 -2.87 1.84 -7.32
C GLY A 59 -4.33 1.36 -7.39
N MET A 60 -4.98 1.08 -6.26
CA MET A 60 -6.32 0.46 -6.22
C MET A 60 -7.41 1.41 -6.74
N SER A 61 -7.93 1.09 -7.92
CA SER A 61 -9.04 1.79 -8.56
C SER A 61 -10.39 1.11 -8.29
N LEU A 62 -11.48 1.77 -8.72
CA LEU A 62 -12.82 1.16 -8.69
C LEU A 62 -12.87 -0.16 -9.49
N MET A 63 -12.07 -0.29 -10.55
CA MET A 63 -12.02 -1.53 -11.34
C MET A 63 -11.37 -2.68 -10.56
N HIS A 64 -10.38 -2.41 -9.73
CA HIS A 64 -9.80 -3.40 -8.81
C HIS A 64 -10.86 -3.89 -7.82
N VAL A 65 -11.60 -2.96 -7.21
CA VAL A 65 -12.69 -3.30 -6.27
C VAL A 65 -13.79 -4.10 -6.97
N TYR A 66 -14.20 -3.70 -8.19
CA TYR A 66 -15.22 -4.42 -8.95
C TYR A 66 -14.77 -5.82 -9.34
N THR A 67 -13.51 -5.97 -9.72
CA THR A 67 -12.92 -7.26 -10.07
C THR A 67 -12.88 -8.19 -8.85
N ALA A 68 -12.42 -7.68 -7.70
CA ALA A 68 -12.41 -8.42 -6.45
C ALA A 68 -13.83 -8.83 -6.01
N TRP A 69 -14.78 -7.91 -6.14
CA TRP A 69 -16.20 -8.18 -5.84
C TRP A 69 -16.76 -9.27 -6.73
N THR A 70 -16.46 -9.22 -8.03
CA THR A 70 -16.91 -10.25 -8.99
C THR A 70 -16.30 -11.61 -8.68
N ALA A 71 -14.98 -11.65 -8.44
CA ALA A 71 -14.26 -12.88 -8.13
C ALA A 71 -14.76 -13.53 -6.82
N ASN A 72 -15.06 -12.73 -5.81
CA ASN A 72 -15.61 -13.22 -4.55
C ASN A 72 -17.15 -13.33 -4.56
N ARG A 73 -17.75 -13.56 -5.75
CA ARG A 73 -19.19 -13.84 -5.93
C ARG A 73 -20.10 -12.74 -5.38
N GLY A 74 -19.71 -11.49 -5.61
CA GLY A 74 -20.51 -10.32 -5.25
C GLY A 74 -20.49 -9.95 -3.78
N LYS A 75 -19.39 -10.25 -3.05
CA LYS A 75 -19.25 -9.89 -1.63
C LYS A 75 -17.83 -9.47 -1.32
N LEU A 76 -17.66 -8.35 -0.61
CA LEU A 76 -16.36 -7.90 -0.08
C LEU A 76 -16.50 -7.43 1.36
N TRP A 77 -15.43 -7.58 2.14
CA TRP A 77 -15.34 -6.98 3.47
C TRP A 77 -15.51 -5.46 3.46
N LEU A 78 -15.13 -4.78 2.36
CA LEU A 78 -15.33 -3.34 2.15
C LEU A 78 -16.80 -2.90 2.24
N GLU A 79 -17.74 -3.79 1.96
CA GLU A 79 -19.19 -3.49 2.07
C GLU A 79 -19.65 -3.29 3.53
N ASN A 80 -18.81 -3.59 4.51
CA ASN A 80 -19.06 -3.24 5.92
C ASN A 80 -18.73 -1.78 6.24
N ALA A 81 -18.15 -1.01 5.33
CA ALA A 81 -17.88 0.41 5.55
C ALA A 81 -19.17 1.18 5.79
N THR A 82 -19.19 2.00 6.84
CA THR A 82 -20.37 2.80 7.22
C THR A 82 -20.46 4.13 6.47
N ALA A 83 -19.39 4.53 5.78
CA ALA A 83 -19.32 5.70 4.92
C ALA A 83 -18.42 5.41 3.71
N THR A 84 -18.79 5.96 2.56
CA THR A 84 -18.03 5.82 1.31
C THR A 84 -17.89 7.19 0.67
N GLY A 85 -16.76 7.44 0.05
CA GLY A 85 -16.47 8.68 -0.66
C GLY A 85 -15.57 8.46 -1.86
N LEU A 86 -15.36 9.53 -2.64
CA LEU A 86 -14.40 9.56 -3.74
C LEU A 86 -13.33 10.59 -3.42
N SER A 87 -12.09 10.26 -3.73
CA SER A 87 -10.94 11.15 -3.63
C SER A 87 -10.48 11.57 -5.02
N LYS A 88 -10.17 12.85 -5.19
CA LYS A 88 -9.49 13.34 -6.39
C LYS A 88 -7.99 13.27 -6.14
N THR A 89 -7.30 12.50 -6.97
CA THR A 89 -5.86 12.29 -6.84
C THR A 89 -5.11 13.05 -7.95
N TRP A 90 -4.20 13.93 -7.56
CA TRP A 90 -3.25 14.62 -8.44
C TRP A 90 -2.05 15.11 -7.62
N ALA A 91 -0.88 15.22 -8.25
CA ALA A 91 0.27 15.93 -7.69
C ALA A 91 0.20 17.41 -8.05
N THR A 92 0.88 18.30 -7.31
CA THR A 92 0.82 19.75 -7.56
C THR A 92 1.30 20.13 -8.94
N ASN A 93 2.22 19.37 -9.53
CA ASN A 93 2.83 19.59 -10.84
C ASN A 93 2.43 18.56 -11.90
N LYS A 94 1.52 17.60 -11.58
CA LYS A 94 1.00 16.59 -12.53
C LYS A 94 -0.45 16.22 -12.26
N LEU A 95 -1.21 15.98 -13.35
CA LEU A 95 -2.61 15.54 -13.27
C LEU A 95 -2.78 14.14 -12.67
N VAL A 96 -1.83 13.27 -12.94
CA VAL A 96 -1.79 11.91 -12.36
C VAL A 96 -0.75 11.90 -11.26
N THR A 97 -1.15 11.47 -10.07
CA THR A 97 -0.24 11.26 -8.94
C THR A 97 0.54 9.96 -9.11
N ASP A 98 1.64 9.84 -8.38
CA ASP A 98 2.28 8.57 -8.05
C ASP A 98 2.05 8.24 -6.58
N SER A 99 2.59 7.11 -6.09
CA SER A 99 2.51 6.72 -4.69
C SER A 99 3.15 7.74 -3.76
N GLY A 100 4.30 8.36 -4.16
CA GLY A 100 4.99 9.35 -3.33
C GLY A 100 4.15 10.59 -3.05
N SER A 101 3.68 11.27 -4.09
CA SER A 101 2.85 12.47 -3.90
C SER A 101 1.45 12.14 -3.36
N GLY A 102 0.90 10.98 -3.73
CA GLY A 102 -0.39 10.50 -3.24
C GLY A 102 -0.33 10.10 -1.77
N GLY A 103 0.64 9.29 -1.40
CA GLY A 103 0.86 8.83 -0.02
C GLY A 103 1.26 9.99 0.90
N THR A 104 2.13 10.92 0.46
CA THR A 104 2.40 12.17 1.21
C THR A 104 1.11 12.92 1.53
N SER A 105 0.19 13.04 0.55
CA SER A 105 -1.10 13.72 0.79
C SER A 105 -1.98 12.98 1.80
N LEU A 106 -1.95 11.64 1.81
CA LEU A 106 -2.67 10.81 2.79
C LEU A 106 -2.02 10.91 4.18
N ALA A 107 -0.69 10.90 4.24
CA ALA A 107 0.05 10.92 5.48
C ALA A 107 0.02 12.28 6.20
N THR A 108 0.00 13.38 5.44
CA THR A 108 0.23 14.74 5.98
C THR A 108 -0.94 15.69 5.80
N GLY A 109 -1.86 15.39 4.86
CA GLY A 109 -2.89 16.34 4.42
C GLY A 109 -2.37 17.43 3.48
N VAL A 110 -1.09 17.39 3.09
CA VAL A 110 -0.44 18.40 2.24
C VAL A 110 -0.16 17.80 0.85
N LYS A 111 -0.54 18.55 -0.20
CA LYS A 111 -0.19 18.19 -1.58
C LYS A 111 1.26 18.54 -1.88
N THR A 112 1.94 17.64 -2.58
CA THR A 112 3.34 17.82 -2.99
C THR A 112 3.56 17.55 -4.48
N ASN A 113 4.80 17.71 -4.93
CA ASN A 113 5.20 17.43 -6.30
C ASN A 113 5.29 15.92 -6.55
N TYR A 114 5.06 15.54 -7.79
CA TYR A 114 5.26 14.16 -8.25
C TYR A 114 6.66 13.64 -7.87
N HIS A 115 6.78 12.42 -7.39
CA HIS A 115 7.97 11.77 -6.85
C HIS A 115 8.44 12.25 -5.45
N ALA A 116 7.86 13.30 -4.90
CA ALA A 116 8.23 13.76 -3.56
C ALA A 116 7.58 12.92 -2.46
N VAL A 117 8.29 12.73 -1.36
CA VAL A 117 7.96 11.89 -0.20
C VAL A 117 8.07 12.70 1.08
N GLY A 118 7.00 12.84 1.86
CA GLY A 118 6.99 13.49 3.17
C GLY A 118 7.38 14.97 3.19
N VAL A 119 7.40 15.65 2.04
CA VAL A 119 7.79 17.06 1.92
C VAL A 119 6.71 17.88 1.21
N ASP A 120 6.73 19.20 1.39
CA ASP A 120 5.89 20.13 0.65
C ASP A 120 6.44 20.42 -0.76
N THR A 121 5.83 21.36 -1.49
CA THR A 121 6.25 21.75 -2.84
C THR A 121 7.59 22.47 -2.90
N GLU A 122 8.09 22.97 -1.76
CA GLU A 122 9.38 23.61 -1.61
C GLU A 122 10.48 22.62 -1.13
N GLY A 123 10.10 21.34 -0.91
CA GLY A 123 11.00 20.30 -0.42
C GLY A 123 11.23 20.34 1.10
N LYS A 124 10.39 21.03 1.85
CA LYS A 124 10.47 21.07 3.31
C LYS A 124 9.71 19.91 3.93
N PRO A 125 10.27 19.19 4.92
CA PRO A 125 9.56 18.16 5.67
C PRO A 125 8.23 18.63 6.23
N VAL A 126 7.19 17.80 6.12
CA VAL A 126 5.86 18.06 6.68
C VAL A 126 5.48 16.99 7.69
N PRO A 127 4.90 17.35 8.85
CA PRO A 127 4.51 16.36 9.85
C PRO A 127 3.46 15.39 9.31
N SER A 128 3.68 14.11 9.57
CA SER A 128 2.80 13.02 9.18
C SER A 128 1.84 12.59 10.30
N LEU A 129 0.93 11.65 9.99
CA LEU A 129 0.09 11.00 10.99
C LEU A 129 0.93 10.21 12.02
N VAL A 130 2.14 9.76 11.67
CA VAL A 130 3.07 9.14 12.62
C VAL A 130 3.54 10.20 13.63
N ASP A 131 3.95 11.39 13.16
CA ASP A 131 4.38 12.47 14.05
C ASP A 131 3.24 12.91 14.97
N VAL A 132 2.04 13.11 14.43
CA VAL A 132 0.84 13.45 15.23
C VAL A 132 0.55 12.39 16.29
N ALA A 133 0.65 11.12 15.95
CA ALA A 133 0.47 10.03 16.92
C ALA A 133 1.51 10.12 18.04
N LYS A 134 2.77 10.35 17.71
CA LYS A 134 3.87 10.51 18.67
C LYS A 134 3.67 11.72 19.59
N GLU A 135 3.29 12.87 19.06
CA GLU A 135 2.98 14.08 19.87
C GLU A 135 1.85 13.83 20.87
N LEU A 136 0.87 13.01 20.49
CA LEU A 136 -0.23 12.59 21.38
C LEU A 136 0.19 11.48 22.37
N GLY A 137 1.44 11.01 22.30
CA GLY A 137 1.98 9.90 23.10
C GLY A 137 1.35 8.55 22.77
N LYS A 138 0.84 8.40 21.55
CA LYS A 138 0.36 7.12 20.99
C LYS A 138 1.52 6.39 20.33
N ASP A 139 1.37 5.08 20.16
CA ASP A 139 2.27 4.33 19.30
C ASP A 139 1.90 4.57 17.83
N ALA A 140 2.89 4.41 16.94
CA ALA A 140 2.68 4.46 15.51
C ALA A 140 3.28 3.21 14.83
N GLY A 141 2.59 2.68 13.83
CA GLY A 141 3.02 1.47 13.13
C GLY A 141 2.80 1.50 11.63
N ILE A 142 3.63 0.74 10.91
CA ILE A 142 3.58 0.55 9.46
C ILE A 142 3.70 -0.94 9.17
N ALA A 143 2.80 -1.50 8.34
CA ALA A 143 2.90 -2.85 7.81
C ALA A 143 2.60 -2.86 6.32
N VAL A 144 3.54 -3.32 5.50
CA VAL A 144 3.45 -3.25 4.04
C VAL A 144 3.87 -4.56 3.38
N THR A 145 3.51 -4.75 2.12
CA THR A 145 3.95 -5.91 1.32
C THR A 145 5.08 -5.57 0.33
N CYS A 146 5.48 -4.31 0.26
CA CYS A 146 6.64 -3.85 -0.51
C CYS A 146 7.90 -3.72 0.35
N ARG A 147 8.91 -3.14 -0.25
CA ARG A 147 10.14 -2.70 0.40
C ARG A 147 9.88 -1.48 1.26
N LEU A 148 10.48 -1.41 2.44
CA LEU A 148 10.35 -0.27 3.34
C LEU A 148 11.00 1.03 2.83
N TRP A 149 11.75 0.97 1.75
CA TRP A 149 12.26 2.13 1.04
C TRP A 149 11.40 2.54 -0.16
N ASP A 150 10.27 1.90 -0.39
CA ASP A 150 9.26 2.35 -1.35
C ASP A 150 8.53 3.60 -0.84
N ALA A 151 7.86 4.30 -1.74
CA ALA A 151 7.29 5.62 -1.44
C ALA A 151 6.25 5.58 -0.32
N THR A 152 5.23 4.73 -0.40
CA THR A 152 4.10 4.75 0.54
C THR A 152 4.52 4.55 1.99
N PRO A 153 5.34 3.54 2.39
CA PRO A 153 5.81 3.47 3.77
C PRO A 153 6.67 4.67 4.17
N CYS A 154 7.49 5.21 3.24
CA CYS A 154 8.32 6.36 3.46
C CYS A 154 7.53 7.65 3.66
N ASP A 155 6.39 7.84 3.00
CA ASP A 155 5.53 9.03 3.13
C ASP A 155 5.08 9.30 4.57
N PHE A 156 5.07 8.28 5.41
CA PHE A 156 4.65 8.39 6.81
C PHE A 156 5.81 8.66 7.78
N CYS A 157 7.07 8.55 7.35
CA CYS A 157 8.21 8.61 8.28
C CYS A 157 9.54 9.07 7.69
N CYS A 158 9.60 9.37 6.39
CA CYS A 158 10.82 9.80 5.68
C CYS A 158 10.55 11.05 4.84
N HIS A 159 11.62 11.73 4.38
CA HIS A 159 11.49 13.00 3.69
C HIS A 159 12.51 13.11 2.55
N ASN A 160 12.03 13.19 1.32
CA ASN A 160 12.86 13.47 0.16
C ASN A 160 12.05 14.09 -0.98
N ILE A 161 12.67 14.93 -1.79
CA ILE A 161 12.04 15.47 -3.02
C ILE A 161 11.96 14.44 -4.14
N ASP A 162 12.60 13.29 -3.98
CA ASP A 162 12.72 12.24 -4.99
C ASP A 162 12.69 10.85 -4.34
N ARG A 163 11.64 10.08 -4.61
CA ARG A 163 11.45 8.72 -4.08
C ARG A 163 12.53 7.72 -4.52
N ASP A 164 13.25 8.02 -5.60
CA ASP A 164 14.32 7.16 -6.12
C ASP A 164 15.62 7.31 -5.29
N LYS A 165 15.65 8.21 -4.30
CA LYS A 165 16.71 8.36 -3.31
C LYS A 165 16.59 7.36 -2.16
N GLU A 166 16.45 6.09 -2.49
CA GLU A 166 16.12 4.99 -1.59
C GLU A 166 17.02 4.91 -0.34
N GLU A 167 18.34 5.06 -0.51
CA GLU A 167 19.27 5.05 0.61
C GLU A 167 19.10 6.25 1.54
N GLU A 168 18.76 7.43 0.99
CA GLU A 168 18.49 8.62 1.79
C GLU A 168 17.21 8.41 2.61
N LEU A 169 16.13 7.94 1.97
CA LEU A 169 14.85 7.62 2.63
C LEU A 169 15.02 6.63 3.78
N VAL A 170 15.72 5.51 3.56
CA VAL A 170 16.00 4.53 4.61
C VAL A 170 16.77 5.15 5.78
N GLY A 171 17.62 6.16 5.51
CA GLY A 171 18.38 6.89 6.50
C GLY A 171 17.54 7.64 7.54
N ASP A 172 16.26 7.90 7.26
CA ASP A 172 15.35 8.64 8.14
C ASP A 172 14.68 7.76 9.21
N TYR A 173 14.53 6.44 8.95
CA TYR A 173 13.84 5.54 9.86
C TYR A 173 14.30 5.61 11.32
N PRO A 174 15.62 5.65 11.64
CA PRO A 174 16.04 5.78 13.03
C PRO A 174 15.56 7.06 13.73
N ALA A 175 15.28 8.13 12.98
CA ALA A 175 14.81 9.40 13.53
C ALA A 175 13.28 9.50 13.58
N SER A 176 12.55 8.72 12.78
CA SER A 176 11.09 8.81 12.63
C SER A 176 10.30 8.53 13.91
N GLY A 177 10.86 7.71 14.80
CA GLY A 177 10.17 7.30 16.03
C GLY A 177 8.96 6.39 15.81
N VAL A 178 8.74 5.86 14.61
CA VAL A 178 7.71 4.84 14.34
C VAL A 178 8.02 3.61 15.19
N ASN A 179 7.04 3.09 15.93
CA ASN A 179 7.29 2.00 16.89
C ASN A 179 7.32 0.63 16.22
N PHE A 180 6.30 0.33 15.42
CA PHE A 180 6.12 -0.96 14.77
C PHE A 180 6.35 -0.83 13.27
N VAL A 181 7.26 -1.63 12.71
CA VAL A 181 7.51 -1.67 11.27
C VAL A 181 7.59 -3.12 10.80
N PHE A 182 6.88 -3.44 9.72
CA PHE A 182 6.96 -4.71 9.02
C PHE A 182 6.94 -4.48 7.51
N GLY A 183 7.92 -5.05 6.79
CA GLY A 183 7.99 -5.00 5.32
C GLY A 183 9.21 -5.76 4.78
N GLY A 184 9.48 -5.56 3.49
CA GLY A 184 10.68 -6.06 2.82
C GLY A 184 11.78 -4.99 2.69
N GLY A 185 12.81 -5.24 1.85
CA GLY A 185 13.79 -4.25 1.44
C GLY A 185 15.04 -4.15 2.30
N ALA A 186 15.42 -5.21 3.01
CA ALA A 186 16.55 -5.19 3.92
C ALA A 186 17.90 -4.82 3.26
N GLU A 187 18.03 -5.01 1.96
CA GLU A 187 19.27 -4.76 1.22
C GLU A 187 19.76 -3.30 1.31
N LYS A 188 18.88 -2.32 1.56
CA LYS A 188 19.24 -0.89 1.67
C LYS A 188 19.52 -0.43 3.09
N PHE A 189 19.35 -1.29 4.10
CA PHE A 189 19.54 -0.93 5.50
C PHE A 189 20.98 -1.14 6.00
N ALA A 190 21.73 -2.07 5.37
CA ALA A 190 23.13 -2.34 5.68
C ALA A 190 23.96 -2.37 4.39
N ASN A 191 25.29 -2.36 4.53
CA ASN A 191 26.25 -2.34 3.40
C ASN A 191 26.03 -1.17 2.42
N ARG A 192 25.65 -0.03 2.97
CA ARG A 192 25.33 1.20 2.22
C ARG A 192 26.58 1.91 1.74
N LYS A 193 26.43 2.69 0.66
CA LYS A 193 27.54 3.50 0.10
C LYS A 193 28.03 4.60 1.04
N ASP A 194 27.14 5.11 1.91
CA ASP A 194 27.46 6.13 2.91
C ASP A 194 28.13 5.55 4.18
N GLY A 195 28.32 4.23 4.25
CA GLY A 195 28.95 3.53 5.36
C GLY A 195 28.08 3.40 6.62
N ARG A 196 26.82 3.86 6.59
CA ARG A 196 25.87 3.68 7.69
C ARG A 196 25.36 2.25 7.74
N ASP A 197 25.05 1.75 8.93
CA ASP A 197 24.28 0.53 9.19
C ASP A 197 23.03 0.91 9.96
N ILE A 198 21.91 1.04 9.24
CA ILE A 198 20.65 1.50 9.80
C ILE A 198 20.07 0.50 10.80
N PHE A 199 20.34 -0.81 10.64
CA PHE A 199 19.95 -1.80 11.63
C PHE A 199 20.65 -1.60 12.97
N ASN A 200 21.95 -1.26 12.94
CA ASN A 200 22.68 -0.97 14.18
C ASN A 200 22.23 0.35 14.81
N GLU A 201 21.90 1.38 14.01
CA GLU A 201 21.33 2.64 14.50
C GLU A 201 19.96 2.41 15.17
N LEU A 202 19.09 1.58 14.57
CA LEU A 202 17.80 1.20 15.17
C LEU A 202 18.00 0.45 16.49
N ARG A 203 18.91 -0.53 16.53
CA ARG A 203 19.24 -1.25 17.79
C ARG A 203 19.75 -0.31 18.88
N ALA A 204 20.61 0.65 18.53
CA ALA A 204 21.10 1.66 19.46
C ALA A 204 19.98 2.55 20.03
N LYS A 205 18.87 2.69 19.31
CA LYS A 205 17.65 3.39 19.74
C LYS A 205 16.64 2.50 20.47
N GLY A 206 16.98 1.25 20.74
CA GLY A 206 16.15 0.33 21.53
C GLY A 206 15.12 -0.46 20.71
N TYR A 207 15.26 -0.50 19.39
CA TYR A 207 14.42 -1.38 18.58
C TYR A 207 14.90 -2.82 18.60
N HIS A 208 13.97 -3.75 18.69
CA HIS A 208 14.19 -5.12 18.28
C HIS A 208 14.20 -5.19 16.76
N VAL A 209 15.36 -5.45 16.15
CA VAL A 209 15.50 -5.57 14.70
C VAL A 209 15.41 -7.04 14.31
N SER A 210 14.29 -7.43 13.72
CA SER A 210 14.03 -8.79 13.28
C SER A 210 14.30 -8.97 11.79
N ARG A 211 15.08 -10.01 11.45
CA ARG A 211 15.45 -10.40 10.08
C ARG A 211 14.85 -11.76 9.68
N SER A 212 13.96 -12.31 10.49
CA SER A 212 13.24 -13.55 10.17
C SER A 212 11.80 -13.49 10.67
N LEU A 213 10.93 -14.28 10.04
CA LEU A 213 9.53 -14.38 10.48
C LEU A 213 9.42 -15.06 11.85
N ASP A 214 10.25 -16.05 12.12
CA ASP A 214 10.20 -16.78 13.39
C ASP A 214 10.54 -15.85 14.56
N ASP A 215 11.61 -15.05 14.46
CA ASP A 215 11.99 -14.06 15.45
C ASP A 215 10.92 -12.97 15.57
N PHE A 216 10.39 -12.47 14.46
CA PHE A 216 9.32 -11.48 14.45
C PHE A 216 8.06 -11.94 15.18
N PHE A 217 7.57 -13.14 14.87
CA PHE A 217 6.35 -13.66 15.51
C PHE A 217 6.56 -14.09 16.96
N ALA A 218 7.78 -14.51 17.31
CA ALA A 218 8.13 -14.86 18.70
C ALA A 218 8.28 -13.64 19.63
N TYR A 219 8.61 -12.46 19.06
CA TYR A 219 8.82 -11.25 19.86
C TYR A 219 7.52 -10.77 20.51
N ASP A 220 7.55 -10.56 21.83
CA ASP A 220 6.36 -10.16 22.62
C ASP A 220 6.70 -9.25 23.80
N THR A 221 7.62 -8.31 23.64
CA THR A 221 8.09 -7.45 24.73
C THR A 221 7.39 -6.09 24.74
N ASN A 222 7.50 -5.34 23.64
CA ASN A 222 6.92 -4.00 23.49
C ASN A 222 6.65 -3.70 22.01
N SER A 223 6.23 -2.48 21.67
CA SER A 223 5.94 -2.08 20.29
C SER A 223 7.15 -1.67 19.45
N ASN A 224 8.33 -1.46 20.05
CA ASN A 224 9.53 -1.03 19.33
C ASN A 224 10.19 -2.20 18.58
N ILE A 225 9.59 -2.59 17.48
CA ILE A 225 10.07 -3.67 16.61
C ILE A 225 10.17 -3.21 15.16
N PHE A 226 11.31 -3.48 14.55
CA PHE A 226 11.61 -3.19 13.16
C PHE A 226 11.88 -4.51 12.42
N ALA A 227 10.87 -5.04 11.74
CA ALA A 227 10.93 -6.36 11.10
C ALA A 227 11.07 -6.22 9.58
N VAL A 228 12.22 -6.69 9.06
CA VAL A 228 12.54 -6.69 7.62
C VAL A 228 13.07 -8.08 7.25
N PRO A 229 12.20 -9.10 7.21
CA PRO A 229 12.65 -10.49 7.00
C PRO A 229 13.09 -10.81 5.58
N TYR A 230 12.87 -9.91 4.62
CA TYR A 230 13.16 -10.11 3.20
C TYR A 230 14.10 -9.04 2.67
N ASP A 231 15.04 -9.43 1.79
CA ASP A 231 15.98 -8.48 1.17
C ASP A 231 15.30 -7.57 0.15
N LYS A 232 14.29 -8.07 -0.56
CA LYS A 232 13.43 -7.34 -1.50
C LYS A 232 12.00 -7.27 -0.96
N ASP A 233 11.00 -7.25 -1.84
CA ASP A 233 9.59 -7.30 -1.46
C ASP A 233 9.26 -8.55 -0.65
N THR A 234 8.12 -8.54 0.02
CA THR A 234 7.58 -9.78 0.59
C THR A 234 7.25 -10.77 -0.54
N PRO A 235 7.16 -12.06 -0.26
CA PRO A 235 6.88 -13.06 -1.30
C PRO A 235 5.61 -12.75 -2.11
N LEU A 236 5.51 -13.38 -3.28
CA LEU A 236 4.34 -13.29 -4.13
C LEU A 236 3.08 -13.78 -3.40
N PRO A 237 1.88 -13.37 -3.81
CA PRO A 237 0.64 -13.69 -3.09
C PRO A 237 0.45 -15.18 -2.80
N ASP A 238 0.79 -16.08 -3.74
CA ASP A 238 0.67 -17.53 -3.55
C ASP A 238 1.57 -18.09 -2.44
N GLU A 239 2.74 -17.48 -2.24
CA GLU A 239 3.72 -17.88 -1.22
C GLU A 239 3.49 -17.13 0.10
N ARG A 240 3.07 -15.85 0.00
CA ARG A 240 2.85 -14.97 1.15
C ARG A 240 1.62 -15.35 1.96
N GLY A 241 0.53 -15.79 1.28
CA GLY A 241 -0.74 -16.09 1.91
C GLY A 241 -1.26 -14.92 2.77
N ASP A 242 -1.59 -15.19 4.01
CA ASP A 242 -2.14 -14.24 4.99
C ASP A 242 -1.10 -13.41 5.77
N LEU A 243 0.15 -13.35 5.30
CA LEU A 243 1.28 -12.75 6.02
C LEU A 243 1.00 -11.30 6.44
N LEU A 244 0.45 -10.45 5.54
CA LEU A 244 0.13 -9.06 5.88
C LEU A 244 -0.89 -8.97 7.00
N ALA A 245 -1.93 -9.79 6.96
CA ALA A 245 -2.96 -9.82 8.00
C ALA A 245 -2.35 -10.25 9.35
N ARG A 246 -1.54 -11.30 9.36
CA ARG A 246 -0.85 -11.79 10.58
C ARG A 246 0.13 -10.76 11.14
N ALA A 247 0.94 -10.13 10.28
CA ALA A 247 1.86 -9.07 10.69
C ALA A 247 1.11 -7.86 11.26
N SER A 248 0.02 -7.46 10.61
CA SER A 248 -0.84 -6.37 11.08
C SER A 248 -1.46 -6.67 12.44
N MET A 249 -1.98 -7.89 12.64
CA MET A 249 -2.53 -8.32 13.93
C MET A 249 -1.47 -8.30 15.02
N LYS A 250 -0.25 -8.74 14.74
CA LYS A 250 0.89 -8.67 15.67
C LYS A 250 1.19 -7.21 16.05
N GLY A 251 1.20 -6.29 15.09
CA GLY A 251 1.39 -4.86 15.34
C GLY A 251 0.29 -4.28 16.21
N ILE A 252 -0.97 -4.59 15.90
CA ILE A 252 -2.13 -4.16 16.69
C ILE A 252 -2.02 -4.67 18.14
N GLU A 253 -1.66 -5.93 18.34
CA GLU A 253 -1.49 -6.55 19.67
C GLU A 253 -0.43 -5.82 20.50
N LEU A 254 0.76 -5.59 19.93
CA LEU A 254 1.85 -4.92 20.62
C LEU A 254 1.52 -3.46 20.95
N MET A 255 1.03 -2.69 19.97
CA MET A 255 0.72 -1.27 20.15
C MET A 255 -0.54 -1.02 21.00
N ASN A 256 -1.48 -1.97 21.06
CA ASN A 256 -2.67 -1.84 21.92
C ASN A 256 -2.35 -1.86 23.43
N ARG A 257 -1.14 -2.19 23.81
CA ARG A 257 -0.64 -2.08 25.20
C ARG A 257 -0.47 -0.63 25.63
N ASN A 258 -0.29 0.29 24.68
CA ASN A 258 -0.27 1.72 24.96
C ASN A 258 -1.67 2.22 25.36
N LYS A 259 -1.81 2.73 26.59
CA LYS A 259 -3.11 3.20 27.13
C LYS A 259 -3.68 4.39 26.35
N LYS A 260 -2.84 5.18 25.67
CA LYS A 260 -3.26 6.29 24.81
C LYS A 260 -3.74 5.83 23.43
N GLY A 261 -3.45 4.59 23.05
CA GLY A 261 -3.81 3.99 21.76
C GLY A 261 -2.71 4.13 20.71
N PHE A 262 -3.05 3.89 19.46
CA PHE A 262 -2.09 3.88 18.36
C PHE A 262 -2.69 4.40 17.04
N PHE A 263 -1.80 4.76 16.13
CA PHE A 263 -2.02 4.88 14.69
C PHE A 263 -1.31 3.74 13.97
N MET A 264 -1.92 3.14 12.96
CA MET A 264 -1.28 2.14 12.12
C MET A 264 -1.66 2.33 10.65
N MET A 265 -0.65 2.38 9.79
CA MET A 265 -0.82 2.26 8.36
C MET A 265 -0.58 0.81 7.93
N ILE A 266 -1.50 0.26 7.15
CA ILE A 266 -1.43 -1.09 6.57
C ILE A 266 -1.59 -0.96 5.07
N GLU A 267 -0.67 -1.53 4.30
CA GLU A 267 -0.69 -1.37 2.85
C GLU A 267 -0.60 -2.71 2.12
N GLY A 268 -1.56 -2.93 1.23
CA GLY A 268 -1.47 -3.91 0.15
C GLY A 268 -0.74 -3.30 -1.04
N SER A 269 0.59 -3.25 -0.98
CA SER A 269 1.43 -2.52 -1.93
C SER A 269 1.47 -3.17 -3.30
N GLN A 270 1.49 -4.52 -3.35
CA GLN A 270 1.63 -5.27 -4.60
C GLN A 270 0.40 -5.19 -5.52
N LEU A 271 -0.70 -4.57 -5.08
CA LEU A 271 -1.85 -4.28 -5.96
C LEU A 271 -1.43 -3.36 -7.13
N ASP A 272 -0.54 -2.39 -6.87
CA ASP A 272 -0.01 -1.49 -7.90
C ASP A 272 0.85 -2.24 -8.92
N ASP A 273 1.79 -3.07 -8.45
CA ASP A 273 2.66 -3.87 -9.31
C ASP A 273 1.84 -4.73 -10.28
N TYR A 274 0.87 -5.48 -9.76
CA TYR A 274 0.04 -6.37 -10.61
C TYR A 274 -0.94 -5.59 -11.48
N GLY A 275 -1.37 -4.41 -11.05
CA GLY A 275 -2.12 -3.46 -11.86
C GLY A 275 -1.30 -2.97 -13.05
N HIS A 276 -0.06 -2.55 -12.83
CA HIS A 276 0.87 -2.13 -13.89
C HIS A 276 1.16 -3.22 -14.92
N PHE A 277 1.30 -4.47 -14.48
CA PHE A 277 1.58 -5.61 -15.36
C PHE A 277 0.32 -6.28 -15.92
N ASN A 278 -0.88 -5.79 -15.61
CA ASN A 278 -2.16 -6.40 -15.99
C ASN A 278 -2.27 -7.89 -15.59
N GLN A 279 -1.70 -8.25 -14.44
CA GLN A 279 -1.72 -9.62 -13.91
C GLN A 279 -2.92 -9.80 -12.98
N LEU A 280 -4.09 -10.00 -13.59
CA LEU A 280 -5.36 -10.06 -12.88
C LEU A 280 -5.42 -11.18 -11.84
N ASP A 281 -4.88 -12.34 -12.14
CA ASP A 281 -4.83 -13.50 -11.24
C ASP A 281 -4.04 -13.20 -9.96
N MET A 282 -2.91 -12.51 -10.08
CA MET A 282 -2.07 -12.11 -8.94
C MET A 282 -2.71 -10.97 -8.13
N LEU A 283 -3.37 -10.04 -8.82
CA LEU A 283 -4.08 -8.93 -8.18
C LEU A 283 -5.24 -9.41 -7.31
N MET A 284 -5.82 -10.56 -7.64
CA MET A 284 -6.98 -11.14 -6.95
C MET A 284 -6.63 -12.02 -5.74
N LYS A 285 -5.36 -12.35 -5.56
CA LYS A 285 -4.82 -13.13 -4.44
C LYS A 285 -4.26 -12.23 -3.34
#